data_5957c6c88c4dd7920fdedf3461143f24
#
_entry.id   5957c6c88c4dd7920fdedf3461143f24
#
_cell.length_a   1.000
_cell.length_b   1.000
_cell.length_c   1.000
_cell.angle_alpha   90.00
_cell.angle_beta   90.00
_cell.angle_gamma   90.00
#
_symmetry.space_group_name_H-M   'P 1'
#
loop_
_entity.id
_entity.type
_entity.pdbx_description
1 polymer ?
#
loop_
_entity_poly.entity_id
_entity_poly.type
_entity_poly.pdbx_seq_one_letter_code
_entity_poly.pdbx_strand_id
1 'polypeptide(L)' 'MNKEEVLIITFKSIQDVLDLESKTKNGRMIPVPSCVKAGCGMSFMSKDLDEEKWKLFLEEQDVLYEDIVRVNF' A
#
# COMPACT_ATOMS: atom_id res chain seq x y z
N MET A 1 23.87 7.65 0.39
CA MET A 1 22.73 6.72 0.54
C MET A 1 21.71 6.96 -0.55
N ASN A 2 21.31 5.93 -1.20
CA ASN A 2 20.31 6.03 -2.26
C ASN A 2 18.91 5.93 -1.66
N LYS A 3 18.10 6.95 -1.92
CA LYS A 3 16.67 6.87 -1.61
C LYS A 3 15.98 6.08 -2.70
N GLU A 4 15.07 5.25 -2.32
CA GLU A 4 14.29 4.46 -3.25
C GLU A 4 12.84 4.93 -3.21
N GLU A 5 12.27 5.15 -4.39
CA GLU A 5 10.85 5.48 -4.50
C GLU A 5 10.04 4.21 -4.36
N VAL A 6 9.03 4.24 -3.51
CA VAL A 6 8.11 3.13 -3.32
C VAL A 6 6.68 3.63 -3.34
N LEU A 7 5.77 2.71 -3.62
CA LEU A 7 4.34 2.98 -3.58
C LEU A 7 3.81 2.52 -2.22
N ILE A 8 3.01 3.37 -1.59
CA ILE A 8 2.37 3.05 -0.31
C ILE A 8 0.86 3.08 -0.51
N ILE A 9 0.21 1.99 -0.14
CA ILE A 9 -1.25 1.91 -0.13
C ILE A 9 -1.70 2.00 1.31
N THR A 10 -2.57 2.95 1.62
CA THR A 10 -3.06 3.16 2.97
C THR A 10 -4.47 2.62 3.10
N PHE A 11 -4.87 2.30 4.34
CA PHE A 11 -6.12 1.63 4.63
C PHE A 11 -6.74 2.22 5.89
N LYS A 12 -8.05 2.02 6.04
CA LYS A 12 -8.76 2.43 7.25
C LYS A 12 -8.70 1.37 8.33
N SER A 13 -8.43 0.12 7.95
CA SER A 13 -8.48 -1.03 8.84
C SER A 13 -7.32 -1.96 8.55
N ILE A 14 -6.76 -2.55 9.61
CA ILE A 14 -5.69 -3.53 9.47
C ILE A 14 -6.17 -4.79 8.75
N GLN A 15 -7.46 -5.12 8.85
CA GLN A 15 -8.03 -6.27 8.15
C GLN A 15 -7.88 -6.12 6.64
N ASP A 16 -8.04 -4.90 6.13
CA ASP A 16 -7.89 -4.65 4.69
C ASP A 16 -6.45 -4.79 4.24
N VAL A 17 -5.49 -4.38 5.08
CA VAL A 17 -4.07 -4.57 4.78
C VAL A 17 -3.73 -6.07 4.71
N LEU A 18 -4.21 -6.84 5.68
CA LEU A 18 -4.00 -8.28 5.72
C LEU A 18 -4.65 -8.97 4.54
N ASP A 19 -5.82 -8.50 4.13
CA ASP A 19 -6.52 -9.03 2.97
C ASP A 19 -5.68 -8.85 1.70
N LEU A 20 -5.13 -7.66 1.50
CA LEU A 20 -4.26 -7.41 0.35
C LEU A 20 -3.00 -8.27 0.41
N GLU A 21 -2.37 -8.35 1.58
CA GLU A 21 -1.16 -9.14 1.75
C GLU A 21 -1.38 -10.61 1.37
N SER A 22 -2.56 -11.13 1.67
CA SER A 22 -2.90 -12.52 1.33
C SER A 22 -3.11 -12.74 -0.16
N LYS A 23 -3.37 -11.68 -0.92
CA LYS A 23 -3.73 -11.76 -2.35
C LYS A 23 -2.59 -11.43 -3.30
N THR A 24 -1.50 -10.87 -2.81
CA THR A 24 -0.36 -10.52 -3.66
C THR A 24 0.94 -10.70 -2.93
N LYS A 25 2.00 -11.02 -3.68
CA LYS A 25 3.37 -11.08 -3.17
C LYS A 25 4.21 -9.92 -3.70
N ASN A 26 3.57 -8.98 -4.39
CA ASN A 26 4.26 -7.83 -5.00
C ASN A 26 4.38 -6.66 -4.02
N GLY A 27 4.76 -6.98 -2.79
CA GLY A 27 4.95 -6.00 -1.74
C GLY A 27 4.79 -6.64 -0.38
N ARG A 28 4.75 -5.81 0.65
CA ARG A 28 4.63 -6.29 2.02
C ARG A 28 3.96 -5.26 2.92
N MET A 29 3.43 -5.74 4.02
CA MET A 29 2.85 -4.90 5.05
C MET A 29 3.96 -4.23 5.86
N ILE A 30 3.85 -2.92 6.05
CA ILE A 30 4.79 -2.14 6.85
C ILE A 30 4.02 -1.16 7.73
N PRO A 31 4.62 -0.66 8.82
CA PRO A 31 4.04 0.47 9.54
C PRO A 31 3.93 1.68 8.60
N VAL A 32 2.88 2.47 8.77
CA VAL A 32 2.68 3.68 7.95
C VAL A 32 3.87 4.63 8.17
N PRO A 33 4.55 5.07 7.08
CA PRO A 33 5.61 6.05 7.21
C PRO A 33 5.12 7.35 7.82
N SER A 34 5.97 8.02 8.60
CA SER A 34 5.59 9.25 9.31
C SER A 34 5.16 10.39 8.39
N CYS A 35 5.58 10.36 7.12
CA CYS A 35 5.21 11.37 6.13
C CYS A 35 3.86 11.08 5.46
N VAL A 36 3.20 9.98 5.81
CA VAL A 36 1.94 9.55 5.21
C VAL A 36 0.86 9.52 6.28
N LYS A 37 -0.32 10.01 5.94
CA LYS A 37 -1.50 9.95 6.82
C LYS A 37 -2.36 8.75 6.44
N ALA A 38 -2.82 8.03 7.43
CA ALA A 38 -3.68 6.86 7.19
C ALA A 38 -4.63 6.65 8.37
N GLY A 39 -5.73 5.96 8.11
CA GLY A 39 -6.73 5.64 9.12
C GLY A 39 -6.29 4.56 10.10
N CYS A 40 -5.34 3.69 9.71
CA CYS A 40 -4.76 2.69 10.59
C CYS A 40 -3.24 2.82 10.61
N GLY A 41 -2.60 2.11 11.56
CA GLY A 41 -1.15 2.21 11.73
C GLY A 41 -0.32 1.38 10.75
N MET A 42 -0.96 0.61 9.89
CA MET A 42 -0.28 -0.26 8.93
C MET A 42 -0.64 0.10 7.50
N SER A 43 0.29 -0.17 6.60
CA SER A 43 0.13 0.08 5.18
C SER A 43 0.77 -1.05 4.38
N PHE A 44 0.61 -1.00 3.07
CA PHE A 44 1.24 -1.95 2.16
C PHE A 44 2.22 -1.22 1.27
N MET A 45 3.45 -1.70 1.21
CA MET A 45 4.51 -1.10 0.40
C MET A 45 4.84 -1.98 -0.79
N SER A 46 4.97 -1.36 -1.95
CA SER A 46 5.42 -2.05 -3.16
C SER A 46 6.46 -1.22 -3.89
N LYS A 47 7.38 -1.90 -4.55
CA LYS A 47 8.34 -1.28 -5.46
C LYS A 47 7.77 -1.10 -6.87
N ASP A 48 6.60 -1.68 -7.12
CA ASP A 48 5.88 -1.51 -8.38
C ASP A 48 5.10 -0.20 -8.31
N LEU A 49 5.56 0.80 -9.05
CA LEU A 49 5.04 2.17 -8.98
C LEU A 49 3.85 2.43 -9.90
N ASP A 50 3.30 1.41 -10.53
CA ASP A 50 2.18 1.56 -11.45
C ASP A 50 0.86 1.69 -10.69
N GLU A 51 0.46 2.93 -10.40
CA GLU A 51 -0.74 3.22 -9.63
C GLU A 51 -2.02 2.70 -10.30
N GLU A 52 -2.12 2.83 -11.62
CA GLU A 52 -3.30 2.37 -12.34
C GLU A 52 -3.47 0.86 -12.25
N LYS A 53 -2.36 0.13 -12.37
CA LYS A 53 -2.35 -1.32 -12.21
C LYS A 53 -2.81 -1.71 -10.82
N TRP A 54 -2.34 -1.00 -9.78
CA TRP A 54 -2.74 -1.26 -8.40
C TRP A 54 -4.21 -0.96 -8.16
N LYS A 55 -4.71 0.14 -8.72
CA LYS A 55 -6.13 0.48 -8.60
C LYS A 55 -7.02 -0.61 -9.20
N LEU A 56 -6.66 -1.09 -10.39
CA LEU A 56 -7.39 -2.17 -11.06
C LEU A 56 -7.33 -3.46 -10.25
N PHE A 57 -6.15 -3.79 -9.74
CA PHE A 57 -5.97 -5.01 -8.94
C PHE A 57 -6.81 -4.97 -7.67
N LEU A 58 -6.77 -3.85 -6.96
CA LEU A 58 -7.55 -3.68 -5.72
C LEU A 58 -9.05 -3.79 -5.99
N GLU A 59 -9.49 -3.22 -7.10
CA GLU A 59 -10.89 -3.28 -7.51
C GLU A 59 -11.31 -4.71 -7.87
N GLU A 60 -10.49 -5.41 -8.65
CA GLU A 60 -10.76 -6.79 -9.06
C GLU A 60 -10.78 -7.74 -7.87
N GLN A 61 -9.91 -7.51 -6.88
CA GLN A 61 -9.82 -8.36 -5.69
C GLN A 61 -10.79 -7.93 -4.59
N ASP A 62 -11.54 -6.87 -4.84
CA ASP A 62 -12.52 -6.34 -3.89
C ASP A 62 -11.87 -5.98 -2.54
N VAL A 63 -10.70 -5.37 -2.61
CA VAL A 63 -9.96 -4.90 -1.42
C VAL A 63 -10.25 -3.42 -1.22
N LEU A 64 -10.71 -3.07 -0.02
CA LEU A 64 -10.94 -1.68 0.34
C LEU A 64 -9.62 -1.02 0.73
N TYR A 65 -9.38 0.18 0.23
CA TYR A 65 -8.19 0.95 0.54
C TYR A 65 -8.54 2.43 0.67
N GLU A 66 -7.65 3.20 1.27
CA GLU A 66 -7.88 4.63 1.51
C GLU A 66 -7.20 5.49 0.44
N ASP A 67 -5.91 5.28 0.21
CA ASP A 67 -5.15 6.08 -0.73
C ASP A 67 -3.94 5.31 -1.26
N ILE A 68 -3.39 5.79 -2.37
CA ILE A 68 -2.16 5.28 -2.96
C ILE A 68 -1.24 6.47 -3.16
N VAL A 69 -0.07 6.44 -2.53
CA VAL A 69 0.90 7.53 -2.60
C VAL A 69 2.30 7.00 -2.91
N ARG A 70 3.13 7.84 -3.50
CA ARG A 70 4.54 7.54 -3.72
C ARG A 70 5.36 8.26 -2.68
N VAL A 71 6.32 7.55 -2.09
CA VAL A 71 7.24 8.14 -1.12
C VAL A 71 8.67 7.69 -1.42
N ASN A 72 9.62 8.48 -0.95
CA ASN A 72 11.04 8.15 -1.02
C ASN A 72 11.51 7.75 0.38
N PHE A 73 12.16 6.63 0.43
CA PHE A 73 12.77 6.15 1.67
C PHE A 73 14.27 6.33 1.64
#